data_46021885790aeb91a03f12bd880c089c
#
_entry.id   46021885790aeb91a03f12bd880c089c
#
_cell.length_a   1.000
_cell.length_b   1.000
_cell.length_c   1.000
_cell.angle_alpha   90.00
_cell.angle_beta   90.00
_cell.angle_gamma   90.00
#
_symmetry.space_group_name_H-M   'P 1'
#
loop_
_entity.id
_entity.type
_entity.pdbx_description
1 polymer ?
#
loop_
_entity_poly.entity_id
_entity_poly.type
_entity_poly.pdbx_seq_one_letter_code
_entity_poly.pdbx_strand_id
1 'polypeptide(L)'
;MKSCLLGGNFALDTIVTREYPNGFVVGKANKFVETVVTECVGNTCGNVACMLAYLGVHTFPIAHLDLSEQGLQIKEDLGRYGADVRFVENSQKGGTTLLRCTYKRDKMTGEHTTSFRATSPGSRFPKRRFIRVRDEAPAFMDNLDFTPDVFFFDASEAGLRYLAAELRKRGTLVYFEPESDADRQKFLRGVEVSDIVKFSHEKVGDVSFTYEYKDKLFIRTMGAEGLEFNLCGTGWNRVAAVPNDNVVDWEGAGDWTTSQFIACLCERDILSIKKMTLDSIRESLQKASETASRSVSYLSSKGMIDAEKR
;
A
#
# COMPACT_ATOMS: atom_id res chain seq x y z
N MET A 1 -14.87 11.44 -13.15
CA MET A 1 -14.40 10.37 -12.21
C MET A 1 -13.13 10.88 -11.59
N LYS A 2 -12.94 10.71 -10.27
CA LYS A 2 -11.71 11.12 -9.60
C LYS A 2 -10.58 10.16 -9.94
N SER A 3 -9.34 10.68 -9.95
CA SER A 3 -8.16 9.98 -10.43
C SER A 3 -7.04 9.93 -9.38
N CYS A 4 -6.34 8.80 -9.34
CA CYS A 4 -5.16 8.62 -8.51
C CYS A 4 -3.98 8.13 -9.35
N LEU A 5 -2.90 8.89 -9.35
CA LEU A 5 -1.61 8.46 -9.87
C LEU A 5 -0.84 7.77 -8.73
N LEU A 6 -0.23 6.62 -9.00
CA LEU A 6 0.45 5.83 -7.96
C LEU A 6 1.87 5.49 -8.38
N GLY A 7 2.83 5.77 -7.52
CA GLY A 7 4.24 5.43 -7.75
C GLY A 7 4.88 4.78 -6.55
N GLY A 8 5.57 3.66 -6.75
CA GLY A 8 6.21 2.98 -5.63
C GLY A 8 6.53 1.52 -5.87
N ASN A 9 6.35 0.71 -4.84
CA ASN A 9 6.67 -0.69 -4.85
C ASN A 9 5.57 -1.54 -5.47
N PHE A 10 5.90 -2.25 -6.55
CA PHE A 10 5.09 -3.30 -7.13
C PHE A 10 5.84 -4.63 -7.03
N ALA A 11 5.16 -5.68 -6.65
CA ALA A 11 5.72 -7.02 -6.57
C ALA A 11 4.73 -8.05 -7.14
N LEU A 12 5.23 -9.21 -7.51
CA LEU A 12 4.41 -10.39 -7.65
C LEU A 12 4.43 -11.14 -6.32
N ASP A 13 3.28 -11.22 -5.67
CA ASP A 13 3.11 -11.94 -4.41
C ASP A 13 2.68 -13.38 -4.71
N THR A 14 3.50 -14.36 -4.32
CA THR A 14 3.13 -15.77 -4.30
C THR A 14 2.58 -16.11 -2.92
N ILE A 15 1.31 -16.40 -2.83
CA ILE A 15 0.60 -16.74 -1.60
C ILE A 15 0.58 -18.23 -1.40
N VAL A 16 1.12 -18.68 -0.29
CA VAL A 16 1.32 -20.10 0.03
C VAL A 16 0.76 -20.41 1.41
N THR A 17 0.00 -21.48 1.52
CA THR A 17 -0.38 -22.03 2.81
C THR A 17 0.52 -23.21 3.19
N ARG A 18 0.92 -23.27 4.46
CA ARG A 18 1.60 -24.42 5.06
C ARG A 18 0.79 -24.94 6.24
N GLU A 19 0.32 -26.15 6.11
CA GLU A 19 -0.36 -26.83 7.20
C GLU A 19 0.60 -27.80 7.90
N TYR A 20 0.66 -27.74 9.21
CA TYR A 20 1.46 -28.61 10.07
C TYR A 20 0.54 -29.62 10.76
N PRO A 21 0.37 -30.85 10.18
CA PRO A 21 -0.60 -31.84 10.70
C PRO A 21 -0.29 -32.31 12.14
N ASN A 22 1.00 -32.31 12.50
CA ASN A 22 1.50 -32.77 13.80
C ASN A 22 1.98 -31.62 14.69
N GLY A 23 1.48 -30.41 14.43
CA GLY A 23 1.91 -29.20 15.13
C GLY A 23 3.26 -28.65 14.66
N PHE A 24 3.55 -27.42 15.04
CA PHE A 24 4.80 -26.71 14.74
C PHE A 24 5.66 -26.61 16.01
N VAL A 25 6.90 -27.12 15.93
CA VAL A 25 7.86 -27.03 17.02
C VAL A 25 9.05 -26.18 16.58
N VAL A 26 9.30 -25.07 17.27
CA VAL A 26 10.42 -24.18 16.98
C VAL A 26 11.76 -24.95 17.13
N GLY A 27 12.65 -24.74 16.16
CA GLY A 27 13.99 -25.37 16.17
C GLY A 27 14.04 -26.83 15.73
N LYS A 28 12.90 -27.41 15.28
CA LYS A 28 12.86 -28.77 14.71
C LYS A 28 12.46 -28.76 13.23
N ALA A 29 12.86 -29.80 12.51
CA ALA A 29 12.36 -30.07 11.16
C ALA A 29 10.92 -30.55 11.25
N ASN A 30 9.96 -29.68 10.96
CA ASN A 30 8.53 -29.99 11.00
C ASN A 30 8.06 -30.47 9.61
N LYS A 31 7.24 -31.53 9.59
CA LYS A 31 6.54 -31.93 8.36
C LYS A 31 5.35 -31.00 8.11
N PHE A 32 5.19 -30.54 6.89
CA PHE A 32 4.08 -29.70 6.47
C PHE A 32 3.60 -30.09 5.07
N VAL A 33 2.35 -29.74 4.77
CA VAL A 33 1.79 -29.74 3.42
C VAL A 33 1.78 -28.29 2.94
N GLU A 34 2.34 -28.04 1.78
CA GLU A 34 2.38 -26.72 1.16
C GLU A 34 1.48 -26.66 -0.05
N THR A 35 0.69 -25.60 -0.16
CA THR A 35 -0.17 -25.33 -1.31
C THR A 35 0.03 -23.90 -1.76
N VAL A 36 0.32 -23.68 -3.03
CA VAL A 36 0.25 -22.35 -3.64
C VAL A 36 -1.22 -22.03 -3.85
N VAL A 37 -1.67 -20.92 -3.27
CA VAL A 37 -3.07 -20.49 -3.33
C VAL A 37 -3.30 -19.60 -4.52
N THR A 38 -2.44 -18.60 -4.70
CA THR A 38 -2.51 -17.64 -5.81
C THR A 38 -1.17 -16.93 -6.02
N GLU A 39 -1.00 -16.40 -7.21
CA GLU A 39 0.04 -15.43 -7.54
C GLU A 39 -0.63 -14.20 -8.13
N CYS A 40 -0.32 -13.02 -7.61
CA CYS A 40 -0.92 -11.77 -8.10
C CYS A 40 -0.05 -10.57 -7.76
N VAL A 41 -0.27 -9.46 -8.47
CA VAL A 41 0.35 -8.18 -8.12
C VAL A 41 0.13 -7.86 -6.64
N GLY A 42 1.16 -7.37 -5.98
CA GLY A 42 1.15 -7.06 -4.54
C GLY A 42 2.08 -5.92 -4.18
N ASN A 43 2.52 -5.94 -2.92
CA ASN A 43 3.13 -4.81 -2.23
C ASN A 43 2.16 -3.62 -2.09
N THR A 44 2.47 -2.64 -1.23
CA THR A 44 1.56 -1.55 -0.86
C THR A 44 1.03 -0.79 -2.08
N CYS A 45 1.90 -0.33 -2.97
CA CYS A 45 1.47 0.43 -4.15
C CYS A 45 0.61 -0.41 -5.12
N GLY A 46 0.96 -1.68 -5.35
CA GLY A 46 0.19 -2.61 -6.18
C GLY A 46 -1.18 -2.93 -5.58
N ASN A 47 -1.24 -3.17 -4.27
CA ASN A 47 -2.48 -3.40 -3.55
C ASN A 47 -3.40 -2.18 -3.62
N VAL A 48 -2.88 -0.99 -3.27
CA VAL A 48 -3.66 0.27 -3.28
C VAL A 48 -4.18 0.58 -4.68
N ALA A 49 -3.40 0.35 -5.75
CA ALA A 49 -3.86 0.57 -7.12
C ALA A 49 -5.08 -0.30 -7.46
N CYS A 50 -5.04 -1.59 -7.14
CA CYS A 50 -6.15 -2.53 -7.39
C CYS A 50 -7.38 -2.21 -6.53
N MET A 51 -7.17 -1.90 -5.25
CA MET A 51 -8.25 -1.62 -4.30
C MET A 51 -8.95 -0.29 -4.62
N LEU A 52 -8.22 0.76 -4.99
CA LEU A 52 -8.80 2.02 -5.42
C LEU A 52 -9.61 1.87 -6.71
N ALA A 53 -9.10 1.11 -7.69
CA ALA A 53 -9.84 0.81 -8.91
C ALA A 53 -11.15 0.08 -8.60
N TYR A 54 -11.12 -0.91 -7.71
CA TYR A 54 -12.33 -1.60 -7.23
C TYR A 54 -13.32 -0.64 -6.54
N LEU A 55 -12.83 0.36 -5.79
CA LEU A 55 -13.64 1.40 -5.13
C LEU A 55 -14.11 2.52 -6.08
N GLY A 56 -13.86 2.40 -7.40
CA GLY A 56 -14.35 3.33 -8.41
C GLY A 56 -13.49 4.58 -8.62
N VAL A 57 -12.27 4.60 -8.12
CA VAL A 57 -11.28 5.65 -8.41
C VAL A 57 -10.49 5.24 -9.66
N HIS A 58 -10.31 6.13 -10.63
CA HIS A 58 -9.51 5.86 -11.82
C HIS A 58 -8.02 5.87 -11.46
N THR A 59 -7.37 4.71 -11.48
CA THR A 59 -5.99 4.54 -11.02
C THR A 59 -5.00 4.42 -12.17
N PHE A 60 -3.86 5.10 -12.03
CA PHE A 60 -2.76 5.14 -12.97
C PHE A 60 -1.45 4.75 -12.27
N PRO A 61 -1.11 3.45 -12.18
CA PRO A 61 0.17 3.02 -11.63
C PRO A 61 1.33 3.42 -12.54
N ILE A 62 2.43 3.89 -11.94
CA ILE A 62 3.70 4.16 -12.60
C ILE A 62 4.69 3.07 -12.19
N ALA A 63 5.12 2.24 -13.13
CA ALA A 63 6.07 1.18 -12.86
C ALA A 63 7.00 0.94 -14.06
N HIS A 64 8.25 0.57 -13.77
CA HIS A 64 9.22 0.16 -14.76
C HIS A 64 9.66 -1.29 -14.45
N LEU A 65 8.94 -2.23 -15.01
CA LEU A 65 9.08 -3.67 -14.81
C LEU A 65 10.03 -4.27 -15.86
N ASP A 66 10.60 -5.43 -15.56
CA ASP A 66 11.40 -6.17 -16.52
C ASP A 66 10.53 -6.96 -17.53
N LEU A 67 11.19 -7.64 -18.47
CA LEU A 67 10.55 -8.46 -19.49
C LEU A 67 10.35 -9.93 -19.06
N SER A 68 10.53 -10.25 -17.77
CA SER A 68 10.23 -11.58 -17.27
C SER A 68 8.73 -11.87 -17.31
N GLU A 69 8.37 -13.14 -17.28
CA GLU A 69 6.97 -13.58 -17.16
C GLU A 69 6.29 -12.91 -15.96
N GLN A 70 7.00 -12.81 -14.83
CA GLN A 70 6.51 -12.17 -13.61
C GLN A 70 6.30 -10.65 -13.77
N GLY A 71 7.21 -9.97 -14.47
CA GLY A 71 7.06 -8.53 -14.77
C GLY A 71 5.88 -8.26 -15.70
N LEU A 72 5.65 -9.11 -16.69
CA LEU A 72 4.48 -9.02 -17.58
C LEU A 72 3.19 -9.32 -16.81
N GLN A 73 3.18 -10.34 -15.95
CA GLN A 73 2.04 -10.69 -15.12
C GLN A 73 1.60 -9.57 -14.19
N ILE A 74 2.54 -8.83 -13.56
CA ILE A 74 2.19 -7.67 -12.72
C ILE A 74 1.40 -6.63 -13.52
N LYS A 75 1.82 -6.32 -14.76
CA LYS A 75 1.11 -5.37 -15.62
C LYS A 75 -0.28 -5.88 -16.00
N GLU A 76 -0.39 -7.16 -16.36
CA GLU A 76 -1.66 -7.81 -16.70
C GLU A 76 -2.63 -7.79 -15.50
N ASP A 77 -2.12 -8.15 -14.32
CA ASP A 77 -2.91 -8.13 -13.09
C ASP A 77 -3.45 -6.74 -12.75
N LEU A 78 -2.61 -5.71 -12.82
CA LEU A 78 -3.05 -4.32 -12.61
C LEU A 78 -4.23 -3.98 -13.53
N GLY A 79 -4.12 -4.32 -14.83
CA GLY A 79 -5.20 -4.11 -15.80
C GLY A 79 -6.45 -4.95 -15.47
N ARG A 80 -6.29 -6.20 -15.10
CA ARG A 80 -7.38 -7.11 -14.69
C ARG A 80 -8.17 -6.61 -13.47
N TYR A 81 -7.48 -5.96 -12.53
CA TYR A 81 -8.12 -5.32 -11.38
C TYR A 81 -8.69 -3.93 -11.68
N GLY A 82 -8.53 -3.41 -12.92
CA GLY A 82 -9.17 -2.19 -13.39
C GLY A 82 -8.29 -0.94 -13.38
N ALA A 83 -6.99 -1.07 -13.14
CA ALA A 83 -6.06 0.05 -13.27
C ALA A 83 -5.74 0.37 -14.74
N ASP A 84 -5.54 1.64 -15.07
CA ASP A 84 -5.05 2.07 -16.37
C ASP A 84 -3.52 1.94 -16.40
N VAL A 85 -3.04 0.95 -17.14
CA VAL A 85 -1.63 0.56 -17.17
C VAL A 85 -0.77 1.32 -18.18
N ARG A 86 -1.24 2.48 -18.70
CA ARG A 86 -0.52 3.29 -19.71
C ARG A 86 0.88 3.73 -19.27
N PHE A 87 1.10 3.89 -17.96
CA PHE A 87 2.39 4.27 -17.38
C PHE A 87 3.15 3.08 -16.75
N VAL A 88 2.72 1.86 -17.04
CA VAL A 88 3.45 0.64 -16.67
C VAL A 88 4.25 0.17 -17.88
N GLU A 89 5.57 0.34 -17.81
CA GLU A 89 6.49 -0.06 -18.86
C GLU A 89 7.19 -1.37 -18.51
N ASN A 90 7.35 -2.24 -19.51
CA ASN A 90 8.21 -3.41 -19.41
C ASN A 90 9.42 -3.24 -20.33
N SER A 91 10.63 -3.36 -19.80
CA SER A 91 11.87 -3.23 -20.57
C SER A 91 13.01 -4.03 -19.96
N GLN A 92 14.10 -4.21 -20.72
CA GLN A 92 15.32 -4.85 -20.22
C GLN A 92 15.99 -4.08 -19.06
N LYS A 93 15.68 -2.79 -18.89
CA LYS A 93 16.21 -1.94 -17.82
C LYS A 93 15.30 -1.94 -16.58
N GLY A 94 14.10 -2.48 -16.68
CA GLY A 94 13.16 -2.61 -15.60
C GLY A 94 13.58 -3.62 -14.54
N GLY A 95 12.78 -3.76 -13.50
CA GLY A 95 13.02 -4.73 -12.44
C GLY A 95 11.71 -5.21 -11.82
N THR A 96 11.67 -6.48 -11.45
CA THR A 96 10.51 -7.11 -10.83
C THR A 96 10.89 -7.62 -9.44
N THR A 97 10.05 -7.32 -8.45
CA THR A 97 10.18 -7.84 -7.09
C THR A 97 9.24 -9.02 -6.93
N LEU A 98 9.76 -10.11 -6.37
CA LEU A 98 8.98 -11.30 -6.04
C LEU A 98 8.89 -11.41 -4.52
N LEU A 99 7.69 -11.53 -3.99
CA LEU A 99 7.44 -11.77 -2.57
C LEU A 99 6.71 -13.09 -2.39
N ARG A 100 7.17 -13.86 -1.41
CA ARG A 100 6.48 -15.08 -1.00
C ARG A 100 5.85 -14.83 0.37
N CYS A 101 4.55 -14.82 0.41
CA CYS A 101 3.74 -14.78 1.62
C CYS A 101 3.40 -16.19 2.04
N THR A 102 3.87 -16.63 3.20
CA THR A 102 3.61 -17.98 3.70
C THR A 102 2.74 -17.90 4.93
N TYR A 103 1.51 -18.40 4.81
CA TYR A 103 0.56 -18.58 5.90
C TYR A 103 0.77 -19.96 6.51
N LYS A 104 1.16 -20.01 7.77
CA LYS A 104 1.41 -21.23 8.51
C LYS A 104 0.25 -21.48 9.45
N ARG A 105 -0.34 -22.68 9.38
CA ARG A 105 -1.40 -23.14 10.27
C ARG A 105 -0.95 -24.35 11.04
N ASP A 106 -0.93 -24.24 12.36
CA ASP A 106 -0.77 -25.38 13.25
C ASP A 106 -2.10 -26.08 13.44
N LYS A 107 -2.24 -27.32 12.97
CA LYS A 107 -3.51 -28.08 13.10
C LYS A 107 -3.78 -28.60 14.49
N MET A 108 -2.76 -28.65 15.36
CA MET A 108 -2.93 -29.09 16.75
C MET A 108 -3.41 -27.97 17.66
N THR A 109 -2.86 -26.75 17.48
CA THR A 109 -3.20 -25.58 18.33
C THR A 109 -4.20 -24.64 17.67
N GLY A 110 -4.37 -24.72 16.34
CA GLY A 110 -5.16 -23.79 15.55
C GLY A 110 -4.46 -22.45 15.31
N GLU A 111 -3.23 -22.27 15.82
CA GLU A 111 -2.47 -21.03 15.66
C GLU A 111 -2.09 -20.76 14.21
N HIS A 112 -2.14 -19.49 13.85
CA HIS A 112 -1.75 -18.99 12.54
C HIS A 112 -0.59 -18.01 12.66
N THR A 113 0.38 -18.12 11.76
CA THR A 113 1.46 -17.14 11.61
C THR A 113 1.71 -16.85 10.14
N THR A 114 2.03 -15.60 9.82
CA THR A 114 2.39 -15.19 8.46
C THR A 114 3.87 -14.82 8.41
N SER A 115 4.53 -15.15 7.31
CA SER A 115 5.90 -14.73 7.07
C SER A 115 6.11 -14.32 5.62
N PHE A 116 6.87 -13.24 5.44
CA PHE A 116 7.23 -12.68 4.14
C PHE A 116 8.68 -12.97 3.82
N ARG A 117 8.94 -13.31 2.58
CA ARG A 117 10.29 -13.47 2.06
C ARG A 117 10.37 -12.91 0.65
N ALA A 118 11.22 -11.91 0.43
CA ALA A 118 11.59 -11.51 -0.91
C ALA A 118 12.37 -12.65 -1.58
N THR A 119 11.89 -13.09 -2.74
CA THR A 119 12.53 -14.11 -3.56
C THR A 119 12.81 -13.49 -4.91
N SER A 120 14.08 -13.36 -5.30
CA SER A 120 14.44 -12.97 -6.65
C SER A 120 15.24 -14.11 -7.27
N PRO A 121 14.83 -14.61 -8.45
CA PRO A 121 15.61 -15.61 -9.15
C PRO A 121 17.01 -15.03 -9.46
N GLY A 122 18.04 -15.68 -8.96
CA GLY A 122 19.43 -15.39 -9.33
C GLY A 122 20.12 -14.19 -8.67
N SER A 123 19.50 -13.49 -7.73
CA SER A 123 20.19 -12.42 -6.96
C SER A 123 19.96 -12.50 -5.47
N ARG A 124 21.01 -12.21 -4.69
CA ARG A 124 20.93 -12.15 -3.22
C ARG A 124 20.08 -10.98 -2.71
N PHE A 125 19.77 -10.00 -3.58
CA PHE A 125 18.93 -8.85 -3.28
C PHE A 125 18.06 -8.55 -4.48
N PRO A 126 16.72 -8.37 -4.30
CA PRO A 126 15.86 -7.89 -5.37
C PRO A 126 16.38 -6.52 -5.81
N LYS A 127 16.73 -6.36 -7.07
CA LYS A 127 17.02 -5.06 -7.64
C LYS A 127 15.69 -4.31 -7.74
N ARG A 128 15.32 -3.60 -6.68
CA ARG A 128 14.21 -2.66 -6.70
C ARG A 128 14.55 -1.58 -7.71
N ARG A 129 13.93 -1.61 -8.86
CA ARG A 129 14.05 -0.57 -9.88
C ARG A 129 12.70 0.08 -10.01
N PHE A 130 12.53 1.11 -9.22
CA PHE A 130 11.55 2.14 -9.53
C PHE A 130 12.00 2.87 -10.79
N ILE A 131 11.08 3.65 -11.41
CA ILE A 131 11.51 4.64 -12.39
C ILE A 131 12.83 5.21 -11.88
N ARG A 132 13.86 5.23 -12.69
CA ARG A 132 15.14 5.91 -12.39
C ARG A 132 14.89 7.41 -12.46
N VAL A 133 14.12 7.85 -11.60
CA VAL A 133 13.25 8.98 -11.70
C VAL A 133 13.98 10.29 -11.47
N ARG A 134 15.25 10.28 -11.14
CA ARG A 134 15.94 11.56 -11.06
C ARG A 134 16.05 12.22 -12.43
N ASP A 135 16.27 11.43 -13.48
CA ASP A 135 16.48 11.93 -14.84
C ASP A 135 15.21 11.83 -15.71
N GLU A 136 14.28 10.92 -15.38
CA GLU A 136 13.06 10.64 -16.15
C GLU A 136 11.82 11.35 -15.58
N ALA A 137 11.80 11.75 -14.30
CA ALA A 137 10.65 12.39 -13.69
C ALA A 137 10.25 13.73 -14.33
N PRO A 138 11.18 14.62 -14.70
CA PRO A 138 10.81 15.83 -15.42
C PRO A 138 10.14 15.52 -16.75
N ALA A 139 10.69 14.60 -17.55
CA ALA A 139 10.13 14.20 -18.83
C ALA A 139 8.77 13.53 -18.67
N PHE A 140 8.56 12.73 -17.61
CA PHE A 140 7.26 12.17 -17.28
C PHE A 140 6.25 13.28 -16.98
N MET A 141 6.63 14.29 -16.16
CA MET A 141 5.77 15.42 -15.82
C MET A 141 5.41 16.28 -17.04
N ASP A 142 6.34 16.46 -17.97
CA ASP A 142 6.12 17.23 -19.21
C ASP A 142 5.14 16.51 -20.15
N ASN A 143 5.12 15.17 -20.13
CA ASN A 143 4.24 14.35 -20.95
C ASN A 143 2.93 13.94 -20.26
N LEU A 144 2.75 14.30 -18.99
CA LEU A 144 1.50 14.02 -18.27
C LEU A 144 0.42 15.01 -18.71
N ASP A 145 -0.56 14.52 -19.47
CA ASP A 145 -1.61 15.28 -20.15
C ASP A 145 -2.82 15.64 -19.24
N PHE A 146 -2.77 15.25 -17.96
CA PHE A 146 -3.80 15.58 -16.95
C PHE A 146 -3.18 15.86 -15.59
N THR A 147 -3.96 16.45 -14.69
CA THR A 147 -3.60 16.61 -13.27
C THR A 147 -4.39 15.61 -12.45
N PRO A 148 -3.75 14.61 -11.82
CA PRO A 148 -4.46 13.66 -10.96
C PRO A 148 -5.01 14.36 -9.73
N ASP A 149 -6.17 13.89 -9.23
CA ASP A 149 -6.76 14.40 -7.99
C ASP A 149 -5.90 14.00 -6.77
N VAL A 150 -5.34 12.79 -6.80
CA VAL A 150 -4.46 12.26 -5.75
C VAL A 150 -3.17 11.70 -6.37
N PHE A 151 -2.04 11.91 -5.70
CA PHE A 151 -0.81 11.18 -5.96
C PHE A 151 -0.44 10.37 -4.72
N PHE A 152 -0.45 9.05 -4.86
CA PHE A 152 -0.04 8.11 -3.81
C PHE A 152 1.38 7.62 -4.08
N PHE A 153 2.21 7.55 -3.03
CA PHE A 153 3.51 6.88 -3.12
C PHE A 153 3.92 6.23 -1.80
N ASP A 154 4.59 5.07 -1.90
CA ASP A 154 5.04 4.27 -0.75
C ASP A 154 6.56 4.26 -0.56
N ALA A 155 7.31 4.85 -1.47
CA ALA A 155 8.76 4.88 -1.44
C ALA A 155 9.29 6.30 -1.60
N SER A 156 10.11 6.77 -0.65
CA SER A 156 10.70 8.12 -0.69
C SER A 156 11.95 8.18 -1.59
N GLU A 157 11.80 7.72 -2.85
CA GLU A 157 12.83 7.83 -3.89
C GLU A 157 12.84 9.25 -4.48
N ALA A 158 14.02 9.68 -4.98
CA ALA A 158 14.23 11.06 -5.42
C ALA A 158 13.22 11.51 -6.49
N GLY A 159 12.87 10.62 -7.40
CA GLY A 159 11.94 11.00 -8.43
C GLY A 159 10.49 10.97 -8.00
N LEU A 160 10.07 10.02 -7.16
CA LEU A 160 8.72 10.06 -6.61
C LEU A 160 8.52 11.33 -5.78
N ARG A 161 9.55 11.78 -5.05
CA ARG A 161 9.52 13.07 -4.35
C ARG A 161 9.46 14.26 -5.30
N TYR A 162 10.16 14.19 -6.45
CA TYR A 162 10.05 15.21 -7.48
C TYR A 162 8.62 15.28 -8.04
N LEU A 163 8.04 14.13 -8.42
CA LEU A 163 6.65 14.06 -8.88
C LEU A 163 5.68 14.59 -7.83
N ALA A 164 5.85 14.18 -6.57
CA ALA A 164 5.04 14.65 -5.44
C ALA A 164 5.07 16.18 -5.32
N ALA A 165 6.26 16.77 -5.35
CA ALA A 165 6.42 18.22 -5.23
C ALA A 165 5.79 18.97 -6.42
N GLU A 166 5.99 18.51 -7.66
CA GLU A 166 5.42 19.16 -8.84
C GLU A 166 3.90 19.00 -8.93
N LEU A 167 3.38 17.82 -8.62
CA LEU A 167 1.94 17.56 -8.62
C LEU A 167 1.24 18.36 -7.50
N ARG A 168 1.86 18.47 -6.31
CA ARG A 168 1.33 19.31 -5.22
C ARG A 168 1.21 20.77 -5.64
N LYS A 169 2.17 21.32 -6.39
CA LYS A 169 2.09 22.68 -6.96
C LYS A 169 0.93 22.86 -7.94
N ARG A 170 0.54 21.76 -8.64
CA ARG A 170 -0.60 21.73 -9.56
C ARG A 170 -1.95 21.51 -8.84
N GLY A 171 -1.95 21.38 -7.51
CA GLY A 171 -3.15 21.18 -6.69
C GLY A 171 -3.56 19.74 -6.43
N THR A 172 -2.74 18.76 -6.81
CA THR A 172 -2.92 17.34 -6.48
C THR A 172 -2.73 17.12 -4.98
N LEU A 173 -3.61 16.36 -4.35
CA LEU A 173 -3.46 15.90 -2.96
C LEU A 173 -2.38 14.79 -2.92
N VAL A 174 -1.32 15.00 -2.17
CA VAL A 174 -0.18 14.08 -2.10
C VAL A 174 -0.26 13.21 -0.85
N TYR A 175 -0.33 11.90 -1.05
CA TYR A 175 -0.42 10.89 0.01
C TYR A 175 0.82 10.01 0.04
N PHE A 176 1.50 9.96 1.19
CA PHE A 176 2.71 9.18 1.41
C PHE A 176 2.49 8.08 2.45
N GLU A 177 2.82 6.84 2.10
CA GLU A 177 2.78 5.70 3.00
C GLU A 177 4.14 4.99 3.05
N PRO A 178 5.08 5.41 3.91
CA PRO A 178 6.40 4.82 3.99
C PRO A 178 6.39 3.39 4.53
N GLU A 179 7.29 2.57 4.01
CA GLU A 179 7.53 1.22 4.55
C GLU A 179 8.09 1.25 5.98
N SER A 180 8.96 2.22 6.28
CA SER A 180 9.53 2.45 7.61
C SER A 180 10.25 3.80 7.67
N ASP A 181 10.67 4.22 8.88
CA ASP A 181 11.56 5.36 9.11
C ASP A 181 13.01 4.96 9.42
N ALA A 182 13.43 3.75 9.08
CA ALA A 182 14.78 3.25 9.31
C ALA A 182 15.87 4.18 8.71
N ASP A 183 15.60 4.80 7.56
CA ASP A 183 16.34 5.97 7.07
C ASP A 183 15.51 7.23 7.37
N ARG A 184 15.73 7.78 8.55
CA ARG A 184 14.98 8.95 9.05
C ARG A 184 15.06 10.16 8.12
N GLN A 185 16.20 10.43 7.52
CA GLN A 185 16.34 11.57 6.60
C GLN A 185 15.54 11.34 5.32
N LYS A 186 15.59 10.13 4.76
CA LYS A 186 14.82 9.76 3.58
C LYS A 186 13.32 9.82 3.87
N PHE A 187 12.89 9.33 5.03
CA PHE A 187 11.52 9.41 5.51
C PHE A 187 11.04 10.87 5.58
N LEU A 188 11.76 11.74 6.29
CA LEU A 188 11.39 13.15 6.44
C LEU A 188 11.32 13.89 5.11
N ARG A 189 12.22 13.61 4.15
CA ARG A 189 12.12 14.17 2.80
C ARG A 189 10.84 13.74 2.07
N GLY A 190 10.29 12.56 2.34
CA GLY A 190 8.97 12.15 1.86
C GLY A 190 7.84 12.90 2.54
N VAL A 191 7.94 13.09 3.86
CA VAL A 191 6.98 13.88 4.65
C VAL A 191 6.89 15.31 4.13
N GLU A 192 8.01 15.97 3.84
CA GLU A 192 8.06 17.36 3.38
C GLU A 192 7.22 17.62 2.12
N VAL A 193 7.22 16.71 1.16
CA VAL A 193 6.52 16.86 -0.11
C VAL A 193 5.07 16.38 -0.09
N SER A 194 4.60 15.86 1.05
CA SER A 194 3.28 15.23 1.19
C SER A 194 2.29 16.13 1.92
N ASP A 195 1.00 15.92 1.68
CA ASP A 195 -0.11 16.49 2.45
C ASP A 195 -0.59 15.52 3.53
N ILE A 196 -0.66 14.24 3.20
CA ILE A 196 -1.08 13.16 4.09
C ILE A 196 0.07 12.16 4.23
N VAL A 197 0.36 11.75 5.46
CA VAL A 197 1.35 10.72 5.76
C VAL A 197 0.72 9.66 6.66
N LYS A 198 0.66 8.41 6.17
CA LYS A 198 0.17 7.28 6.97
C LYS A 198 1.29 6.29 7.24
N PHE A 199 1.35 5.78 8.45
CA PHE A 199 2.32 4.77 8.87
C PHE A 199 1.77 3.85 9.96
N SER A 200 2.37 2.68 10.12
CA SER A 200 2.10 1.79 11.26
C SER A 200 2.91 2.23 12.48
N HIS A 201 2.34 2.10 13.68
CA HIS A 201 3.02 2.39 14.94
C HIS A 201 4.26 1.52 15.17
N GLU A 202 4.28 0.30 14.61
CA GLU A 202 5.41 -0.62 14.69
C GLU A 202 6.61 -0.15 13.85
N LYS A 203 6.33 0.60 12.77
CA LYS A 203 7.34 1.02 11.80
C LYS A 203 7.88 2.43 12.07
N VAL A 204 7.09 3.28 12.72
CA VAL A 204 7.47 4.65 13.10
C VAL A 204 7.13 4.86 14.57
N GLY A 205 8.16 4.77 15.43
CA GLY A 205 7.98 4.82 16.88
C GLY A 205 7.84 6.24 17.41
N ASP A 206 8.77 7.14 17.05
CA ASP A 206 8.72 8.54 17.46
C ASP A 206 7.86 9.37 16.52
N VAL A 207 6.79 9.92 17.06
CA VAL A 207 5.82 10.76 16.33
C VAL A 207 5.84 12.23 16.76
N SER A 208 6.79 12.63 17.60
CA SER A 208 6.91 14.02 18.09
C SER A 208 7.05 15.03 16.96
N PHE A 209 7.73 14.64 15.88
CA PHE A 209 7.91 15.49 14.69
C PHE A 209 6.58 15.93 14.04
N THR A 210 5.50 15.19 14.22
CA THR A 210 4.20 15.51 13.60
C THR A 210 3.62 16.84 14.10
N TYR A 211 4.01 17.28 15.29
CA TYR A 211 3.56 18.55 15.86
C TYR A 211 4.22 19.78 15.21
N GLU A 212 5.30 19.59 14.47
CA GLU A 212 6.00 20.65 13.75
C GLU A 212 5.26 21.05 12.46
N TYR A 213 4.48 20.14 11.87
CA TYR A 213 3.78 20.35 10.60
C TYR A 213 2.36 20.87 10.82
N LYS A 214 2.10 22.13 10.41
CA LYS A 214 0.80 22.80 10.55
C LYS A 214 -0.05 22.74 9.27
N ASP A 215 0.40 22.00 8.28
CA ASP A 215 -0.21 21.89 6.95
C ASP A 215 -0.41 20.44 6.49
N LYS A 216 -0.36 19.46 7.42
CA LYS A 216 -0.41 18.04 7.09
C LYS A 216 -1.39 17.26 7.96
N LEU A 217 -1.86 16.14 7.39
CA LEU A 217 -2.57 15.10 8.12
C LEU A 217 -1.63 13.90 8.33
N PHE A 218 -1.45 13.49 9.57
CA PHE A 218 -0.78 12.25 9.93
C PHE A 218 -1.79 11.21 10.38
N ILE A 219 -1.62 9.97 9.92
CA ILE A 219 -2.45 8.83 10.29
C ILE A 219 -1.53 7.72 10.79
N ARG A 220 -1.81 7.17 11.98
CA ARG A 220 -1.06 6.07 12.58
C ARG A 220 -1.99 4.89 12.80
N THR A 221 -1.71 3.74 12.17
CA THR A 221 -2.45 2.51 12.41
C THR A 221 -1.83 1.73 13.56
N MET A 222 -2.68 1.11 14.40
CA MET A 222 -2.29 0.39 15.61
C MET A 222 -2.89 -1.02 15.66
N GLY A 223 -3.04 -1.65 14.49
CA GLY A 223 -3.60 -2.98 14.36
C GLY A 223 -5.00 -3.10 14.99
N ALA A 224 -5.17 -4.08 15.86
CA ALA A 224 -6.45 -4.33 16.55
C ALA A 224 -6.90 -3.19 17.50
N GLU A 225 -6.01 -2.26 17.83
CA GLU A 225 -6.37 -1.09 18.64
C GLU A 225 -7.02 0.04 17.82
N GLY A 226 -7.05 -0.07 16.50
CA GLY A 226 -7.60 0.93 15.59
C GLY A 226 -6.55 1.85 15.00
N LEU A 227 -6.83 3.12 14.95
CA LEU A 227 -5.94 4.13 14.37
C LEU A 227 -6.09 5.49 15.06
N GLU A 228 -5.09 6.32 14.86
CA GLU A 228 -5.08 7.70 15.32
C GLU A 228 -4.74 8.64 14.17
N PHE A 229 -5.21 9.87 14.25
CA PHE A 229 -4.85 10.89 13.29
C PHE A 229 -4.54 12.24 13.97
N ASN A 230 -3.62 13.00 13.39
CA ASN A 230 -3.23 14.34 13.83
C ASN A 230 -3.32 15.30 12.63
N LEU A 231 -4.31 16.18 12.66
CA LEU A 231 -4.51 17.20 11.64
C LEU A 231 -3.78 18.48 12.07
N CYS A 232 -2.84 18.93 11.25
CA CYS A 232 -2.15 20.21 11.40
C CYS A 232 -1.47 20.41 12.78
N GLY A 233 -0.99 19.33 13.38
CA GLY A 233 -0.30 19.37 14.66
C GLY A 233 -1.20 19.73 15.86
N THR A 234 -2.53 19.54 15.76
CA THR A 234 -3.50 19.87 16.82
C THR A 234 -3.61 18.79 17.90
N GLY A 235 -2.98 17.64 17.68
CA GLY A 235 -3.01 16.51 18.59
C GLY A 235 -3.63 15.25 17.96
N TRP A 236 -3.39 14.12 18.60
CA TRP A 236 -3.86 12.82 18.15
C TRP A 236 -5.33 12.57 18.54
N ASN A 237 -6.12 12.21 17.56
CA ASN A 237 -7.52 11.84 17.69
C ASN A 237 -7.67 10.36 17.37
N ARG A 238 -8.37 9.60 18.21
CA ARG A 238 -8.51 8.15 18.05
C ARG A 238 -9.77 7.79 17.26
N VAL A 239 -9.64 6.75 16.42
CA VAL A 239 -10.74 6.02 15.79
C VAL A 239 -10.58 4.55 16.19
N ALA A 240 -11.60 4.01 16.83
CA ALA A 240 -11.57 2.63 17.33
C ALA A 240 -11.53 1.62 16.17
N ALA A 241 -10.88 0.49 16.40
CA ALA A 241 -10.99 -0.64 15.48
C ALA A 241 -12.43 -1.15 15.41
N VAL A 242 -12.81 -1.67 14.26
CA VAL A 242 -14.04 -2.43 14.10
C VAL A 242 -13.72 -3.90 14.39
N PRO A 243 -14.29 -4.53 15.44
CA PRO A 243 -14.02 -5.92 15.76
C PRO A 243 -14.43 -6.87 14.62
N ASN A 244 -13.68 -7.95 14.46
CA ASN A 244 -13.99 -9.03 13.52
C ASN A 244 -13.62 -10.38 14.17
N ASP A 245 -14.62 -11.25 14.32
CA ASP A 245 -14.42 -12.57 14.93
C ASP A 245 -13.95 -13.63 13.91
N ASN A 246 -13.96 -13.31 12.62
CA ASN A 246 -13.62 -14.23 11.52
C ASN A 246 -12.31 -13.82 10.82
N VAL A 247 -11.26 -13.55 11.58
CA VAL A 247 -9.97 -13.18 11.01
C VAL A 247 -9.32 -14.40 10.34
N VAL A 248 -9.16 -14.33 9.02
CA VAL A 248 -8.45 -15.32 8.19
C VAL A 248 -7.03 -14.82 7.89
N ASP A 249 -6.93 -13.53 7.55
CA ASP A 249 -5.68 -12.92 7.14
C ASP A 249 -5.73 -11.41 7.36
N TRP A 250 -4.75 -10.83 8.05
CA TRP A 250 -4.68 -9.36 8.24
C TRP A 250 -3.83 -8.64 7.19
N GLU A 251 -3.27 -9.39 6.22
CA GLU A 251 -2.48 -8.79 5.15
C GLU A 251 -3.33 -7.92 4.24
N GLY A 252 -2.79 -6.73 3.94
CA GLY A 252 -3.50 -5.75 3.13
C GLY A 252 -4.56 -4.92 3.89
N ALA A 253 -4.84 -5.20 5.19
CA ALA A 253 -5.76 -4.38 5.97
C ALA A 253 -5.35 -2.90 6.02
N GLY A 254 -4.02 -2.64 6.11
CA GLY A 254 -3.45 -1.30 5.99
C GLY A 254 -3.69 -0.67 4.62
N ASP A 255 -3.53 -1.46 3.55
CA ASP A 255 -3.74 -1.00 2.17
C ASP A 255 -5.23 -0.72 1.91
N TRP A 256 -6.15 -1.54 2.48
CA TRP A 256 -7.58 -1.27 2.46
C TRP A 256 -7.96 0.01 3.23
N THR A 257 -7.32 0.24 4.39
CA THR A 257 -7.49 1.50 5.14
C THR A 257 -7.13 2.70 4.28
N THR A 258 -5.98 2.66 3.61
CA THR A 258 -5.51 3.71 2.70
C THR A 258 -6.47 3.91 1.53
N SER A 259 -6.83 2.82 0.85
CA SER A 259 -7.65 2.87 -0.35
C SER A 259 -9.05 3.40 -0.06
N GLN A 260 -9.70 2.91 0.99
CA GLN A 260 -11.02 3.38 1.37
C GLN A 260 -10.99 4.83 1.86
N PHE A 261 -9.96 5.23 2.59
CA PHE A 261 -9.81 6.62 3.01
C PHE A 261 -9.66 7.57 1.81
N ILE A 262 -8.77 7.24 0.86
CA ILE A 262 -8.62 8.03 -0.40
C ILE A 262 -9.94 8.05 -1.19
N ALA A 263 -10.63 6.92 -1.32
CA ALA A 263 -11.91 6.85 -2.01
C ALA A 263 -12.97 7.76 -1.35
N CYS A 264 -13.05 7.79 -0.02
CA CYS A 264 -13.93 8.72 0.71
C CYS A 264 -13.58 10.18 0.45
N LEU A 265 -12.30 10.54 0.43
CA LEU A 265 -11.87 11.91 0.12
C LEU A 265 -12.26 12.29 -1.31
N CYS A 266 -12.10 11.37 -2.26
CA CYS A 266 -12.51 11.56 -3.66
C CYS A 266 -14.02 11.72 -3.80
N GLU A 267 -14.81 10.86 -3.18
CA GLU A 267 -16.28 10.89 -3.19
C GLU A 267 -16.83 12.23 -2.66
N ARG A 268 -16.22 12.74 -1.57
CA ARG A 268 -16.63 13.96 -0.87
C ARG A 268 -15.96 15.24 -1.38
N ASP A 269 -15.13 15.15 -2.40
CA ASP A 269 -14.29 16.26 -2.94
C ASP A 269 -13.44 16.97 -1.87
N ILE A 270 -12.91 16.21 -0.89
CA ILE A 270 -12.03 16.71 0.17
C ILE A 270 -10.57 16.50 -0.26
N LEU A 271 -10.13 17.21 -1.29
CA LEU A 271 -8.83 17.01 -1.96
C LEU A 271 -7.79 18.09 -1.60
N SER A 272 -7.88 18.64 -0.41
CA SER A 272 -6.85 19.50 0.17
C SER A 272 -6.96 19.54 1.69
N ILE A 273 -5.83 19.75 2.38
CA ILE A 273 -5.81 19.88 3.86
C ILE A 273 -6.77 20.99 4.33
N LYS A 274 -6.90 22.07 3.57
CA LYS A 274 -7.79 23.20 3.93
C LYS A 274 -9.28 22.82 3.96
N LYS A 275 -9.70 21.79 3.21
CA LYS A 275 -11.08 21.28 3.21
C LYS A 275 -11.31 20.22 4.29
N MET A 276 -10.26 19.74 4.97
CA MET A 276 -10.36 18.70 5.98
C MET A 276 -10.80 19.27 7.32
N THR A 277 -11.76 18.63 7.96
CA THR A 277 -12.17 18.86 9.34
C THR A 277 -11.95 17.60 10.18
N LEU A 278 -11.89 17.72 11.49
CA LEU A 278 -11.74 16.56 12.37
C LEU A 278 -12.88 15.54 12.16
N ASP A 279 -14.12 16.02 11.93
CA ASP A 279 -15.29 15.17 11.72
C ASP A 279 -15.21 14.47 10.35
N SER A 280 -14.90 15.20 9.27
CA SER A 280 -14.79 14.60 7.95
C SER A 280 -13.70 13.54 7.85
N ILE A 281 -12.56 13.75 8.55
CA ILE A 281 -11.48 12.77 8.64
C ILE A 281 -11.93 11.57 9.47
N ARG A 282 -12.53 11.79 10.64
CA ARG A 282 -13.01 10.73 11.53
C ARG A 282 -14.01 9.82 10.84
N GLU A 283 -15.01 10.37 10.15
CA GLU A 283 -16.01 9.61 9.38
C GLU A 283 -15.35 8.79 8.26
N SER A 284 -14.42 9.41 7.51
CA SER A 284 -13.71 8.72 6.42
C SER A 284 -12.82 7.59 6.94
N LEU A 285 -12.13 7.79 8.07
CA LEU A 285 -11.29 6.79 8.71
C LEU A 285 -12.13 5.69 9.39
N GLN A 286 -13.33 6.01 9.90
CA GLN A 286 -14.25 5.00 10.41
C GLN A 286 -14.70 4.05 9.29
N LYS A 287 -15.11 4.58 8.14
CA LYS A 287 -15.46 3.78 6.95
C LYS A 287 -14.26 2.95 6.46
N ALA A 288 -13.05 3.51 6.51
CA ALA A 288 -11.81 2.80 6.18
C ALA A 288 -11.54 1.64 7.15
N SER A 289 -11.75 1.84 8.45
CA SER A 289 -11.63 0.80 9.47
C SER A 289 -12.65 -0.33 9.29
N GLU A 290 -13.89 -0.01 8.92
CA GLU A 290 -14.94 -1.00 8.58
C GLU A 290 -14.55 -1.85 7.38
N THR A 291 -14.02 -1.22 6.32
CA THR A 291 -13.57 -1.94 5.11
C THR A 291 -12.36 -2.82 5.42
N ALA A 292 -11.38 -2.32 6.18
CA ALA A 292 -10.23 -3.09 6.62
C ALA A 292 -10.64 -4.29 7.50
N SER A 293 -11.57 -4.08 8.44
CA SER A 293 -12.12 -5.17 9.26
C SER A 293 -12.82 -6.25 8.41
N ARG A 294 -13.58 -5.85 7.38
CA ARG A 294 -14.21 -6.82 6.47
C ARG A 294 -13.17 -7.57 5.65
N SER A 295 -12.12 -6.92 5.18
CA SER A 295 -11.08 -7.53 4.35
C SER A 295 -10.33 -8.66 5.03
N VAL A 296 -10.13 -8.60 6.35
CA VAL A 296 -9.39 -9.63 7.10
C VAL A 296 -10.12 -10.99 7.18
N SER A 297 -11.37 -11.06 6.75
CA SER A 297 -12.11 -12.33 6.62
C SER A 297 -11.78 -13.11 5.33
N TYR A 298 -10.91 -12.57 4.50
CA TYR A 298 -10.50 -13.18 3.23
C TYR A 298 -8.99 -13.44 3.24
N LEU A 299 -8.58 -14.51 2.57
CA LEU A 299 -7.17 -14.81 2.38
C LEU A 299 -6.61 -13.92 1.28
N SER A 300 -5.47 -13.32 1.49
CA SER A 300 -4.78 -12.32 0.66
C SER A 300 -5.40 -10.92 0.64
N SER A 301 -4.58 -9.94 0.35
CA SER A 301 -4.96 -8.53 0.26
C SER A 301 -6.09 -8.25 -0.74
N LYS A 302 -6.25 -9.08 -1.78
CA LYS A 302 -7.28 -8.95 -2.82
C LYS A 302 -8.40 -9.98 -2.71
N GLY A 303 -8.36 -10.85 -1.70
CA GLY A 303 -9.36 -11.93 -1.53
C GLY A 303 -10.79 -11.43 -1.45
N MET A 304 -11.03 -10.25 -0.87
CA MET A 304 -12.34 -9.62 -0.84
C MET A 304 -12.81 -9.23 -2.26
N ILE A 305 -11.94 -8.65 -3.09
CA ILE A 305 -12.26 -8.30 -4.49
C ILE A 305 -12.59 -9.55 -5.30
N ASP A 306 -11.78 -10.59 -5.16
CA ASP A 306 -11.94 -11.83 -5.92
C ASP A 306 -13.21 -12.58 -5.52
N ALA A 307 -13.62 -12.50 -4.25
CA ALA A 307 -14.86 -13.11 -3.77
C ALA A 307 -16.11 -12.39 -4.26
N GLU A 308 -16.08 -11.06 -4.37
CA GLU A 308 -17.24 -10.27 -4.79
C GLU A 308 -17.39 -10.15 -6.33
N LYS A 309 -16.36 -10.51 -7.09
CA LYS A 309 -16.43 -10.63 -8.57
C LYS A 309 -16.97 -11.96 -9.08
N ARG A 310 -17.15 -12.94 -8.17
CA ARG A 310 -17.73 -14.26 -8.50
C ARG A 310 -19.24 -14.24 -8.34
#